data_9ae1b2fdfee80ef7724015f045ca2ce8
#
_entry.id   9ae1b2fdfee80ef7724015f045ca2ce8
#
_cell.length_a   1.000
_cell.length_b   1.000
_cell.length_c   1.000
_cell.angle_alpha   90.00
_cell.angle_beta   90.00
_cell.angle_gamma   90.00
#
_symmetry.space_group_name_H-M   'P 1'
#
loop_
_entity.id
_entity.type
_entity.pdbx_description
1 polymer ?
#
loop_
_entity_poly.entity_id
_entity_poly.type
_entity_poly.pdbx_seq_one_letter_code
_entity_poly.pdbx_strand_id
1 'polypeptide(L)'
;MTPAHPTETTQDWIPKSPVCMMYGEQVSREQLIRALAEQGGWFLVGNSVTEQHFFSMSCLLYPHVIATPDYAPHGGSGPRDWPQNLYLNPSSPLVDQLKPPAGFDIKRTPLVTFRRVDLLFEPSELDAIHLSMHNSSDSVPSTLFGPEASESYNLSPDKYLSIFTAPLPEANYKVLLVSTAGHWTTASLPGARDPSDVQKEATNPAVYKTFVEAVRVWTKKVSGVLKEPSVGQGVKNSEKQVLIRAYLPGHEFDCHKETGPLTRVREFTREWYNWSWIGRMNEAFKAAIQAQGNPQLRFLGLDKPALLRPDAHSLSDCLHIQIGAGIFEGWARYIWHFMEDLRA
;
A
#
# COMPACT_ATOMS: atom_id res chain seq x y z
N MET A 1 4.57 -37.68 10.55
CA MET A 1 4.97 -36.75 11.62
C MET A 1 4.86 -35.36 11.02
N THR A 2 3.80 -34.65 11.31
CA THR A 2 3.60 -33.24 10.95
C THR A 2 4.60 -32.40 11.76
N PRO A 3 5.39 -31.51 11.14
CA PRO A 3 6.24 -30.62 11.92
C PRO A 3 5.37 -29.73 12.79
N ALA A 4 5.69 -29.67 14.08
CA ALA A 4 5.05 -28.76 15.01
C ALA A 4 5.25 -27.32 14.50
N HIS A 5 4.17 -26.57 14.37
CA HIS A 5 4.23 -25.14 14.15
C HIS A 5 5.08 -24.52 15.27
N PRO A 6 6.02 -23.60 14.94
CA PRO A 6 6.67 -22.83 15.99
C PRO A 6 5.58 -22.13 16.78
N THR A 7 5.59 -22.33 18.07
CA THR A 7 4.74 -21.60 19.01
C THR A 7 4.85 -20.12 18.74
N GLU A 8 3.71 -19.45 18.59
CA GLU A 8 3.56 -18.01 18.43
C GLU A 8 4.44 -17.28 19.45
N THR A 9 5.61 -16.84 19.03
CA THR A 9 6.35 -15.83 19.76
C THR A 9 5.74 -14.48 19.38
N THR A 10 4.64 -14.13 20.01
CA THR A 10 4.19 -12.75 20.11
C THR A 10 5.27 -11.99 20.88
N GLN A 11 6.31 -11.57 20.16
CA GLN A 11 7.20 -10.57 20.72
C GLN A 11 6.46 -9.24 20.62
N ASP A 12 5.86 -8.85 21.74
CA ASP A 12 5.33 -7.51 21.90
C ASP A 12 6.44 -6.52 21.62
N TRP A 13 6.21 -5.64 20.65
CA TRP A 13 7.12 -4.57 20.34
C TRP A 13 7.15 -3.61 21.54
N ILE A 14 8.18 -3.69 22.38
CA ILE A 14 8.35 -2.82 23.55
C ILE A 14 9.17 -1.60 23.12
N PRO A 15 8.56 -0.42 23.03
CA PRO A 15 9.29 0.80 22.70
C PRO A 15 10.33 1.11 23.79
N LYS A 16 11.59 1.31 23.39
CA LYS A 16 12.68 1.64 24.33
C LYS A 16 12.80 3.13 24.66
N SER A 17 11.98 3.99 24.03
CA SER A 17 12.03 5.42 24.30
C SER A 17 10.80 5.85 25.14
N PRO A 18 10.95 6.82 26.08
CA PRO A 18 9.82 7.35 26.84
C PRO A 18 8.71 7.92 25.94
N VAL A 19 9.08 8.53 24.81
CA VAL A 19 8.13 9.02 23.81
C VAL A 19 7.33 7.88 23.20
N CYS A 20 8.00 6.76 22.84
CA CYS A 20 7.30 5.59 22.33
C CYS A 20 6.48 4.88 23.43
N MET A 21 6.84 5.00 24.71
CA MET A 21 6.03 4.48 25.81
C MET A 21 4.76 5.30 26.04
N MET A 22 4.76 6.60 25.76
CA MET A 22 3.56 7.43 25.78
C MET A 22 2.55 7.04 24.67
N TYR A 23 3.03 6.53 23.54
CA TYR A 23 2.21 5.97 22.47
C TYR A 23 1.91 4.48 22.63
N GLY A 24 2.33 3.89 23.75
CA GLY A 24 2.24 2.45 24.03
C GLY A 24 0.88 1.98 24.54
N GLU A 25 -0.13 2.85 24.63
CA GLU A 25 -1.51 2.37 24.78
C GLU A 25 -1.89 1.65 23.49
N GLN A 26 -2.07 0.34 23.61
CA GLN A 26 -2.52 -0.47 22.50
C GLN A 26 -3.87 0.06 22.04
N VAL A 27 -3.89 0.62 20.82
CA VAL A 27 -5.15 1.01 20.17
C VAL A 27 -6.07 -0.20 20.18
N SER A 28 -7.21 -0.08 20.86
CA SER A 28 -8.18 -1.14 20.86
C SER A 28 -8.83 -1.29 19.49
N ARG A 29 -9.32 -2.49 19.22
CA ARG A 29 -10.09 -2.77 18.01
C ARG A 29 -11.29 -1.82 17.88
N GLU A 30 -11.96 -1.56 18.98
CA GLU A 30 -13.12 -0.67 19.06
C GLU A 30 -12.76 0.77 18.73
N GLN A 31 -11.59 1.24 19.16
CA GLN A 31 -11.09 2.58 18.81
C GLN A 31 -10.82 2.71 17.32
N LEU A 32 -10.22 1.68 16.70
CA LEU A 32 -10.02 1.64 15.24
C LEU A 32 -11.35 1.65 14.49
N ILE A 33 -12.32 0.81 14.88
CA ILE A 33 -13.65 0.79 14.26
C ILE A 33 -14.33 2.15 14.38
N ARG A 34 -14.28 2.75 15.55
CA ARG A 34 -14.85 4.09 15.78
C ARG A 34 -14.20 5.13 14.88
N ALA A 35 -12.88 5.17 14.80
CA ALA A 35 -12.18 6.11 13.92
C ALA A 35 -12.57 5.91 12.45
N LEU A 36 -12.60 4.67 11.96
CA LEU A 36 -12.97 4.36 10.58
C LEU A 36 -14.42 4.73 10.24
N ALA A 37 -15.35 4.52 11.16
CA ALA A 37 -16.77 4.80 10.94
C ALA A 37 -17.13 6.28 11.11
N GLU A 38 -16.59 6.94 12.13
CA GLU A 38 -16.98 8.29 12.52
C GLU A 38 -16.14 9.39 11.85
N GLN A 39 -14.85 9.10 11.61
CA GLN A 39 -13.90 10.10 11.10
C GLN A 39 -13.56 9.88 9.61
N GLY A 40 -13.79 8.68 9.11
CA GLY A 40 -13.58 8.30 7.73
C GLY A 40 -12.64 7.11 7.55
N GLY A 41 -13.01 6.27 6.61
CA GLY A 41 -12.34 5.01 6.29
C GLY A 41 -10.97 5.18 5.62
N TRP A 42 -10.33 4.04 5.34
CA TRP A 42 -9.06 3.97 4.65
C TRP A 42 -9.21 3.28 3.30
N PHE A 43 -8.59 3.86 2.29
CA PHE A 43 -8.49 3.29 0.96
C PHE A 43 -7.04 2.91 0.67
N LEU A 44 -6.79 1.62 0.47
CA LEU A 44 -5.46 1.05 0.26
C LEU A 44 -5.28 0.76 -1.24
N VAL A 45 -4.19 1.28 -1.80
CA VAL A 45 -3.81 1.08 -3.21
C VAL A 45 -2.38 0.56 -3.26
N GLY A 46 -2.16 -0.54 -3.95
CA GLY A 46 -0.84 -1.15 -4.09
C GLY A 46 -0.89 -2.61 -4.54
N ASN A 47 0.22 -3.29 -4.39
CA ASN A 47 0.38 -4.68 -4.81
C ASN A 47 0.00 -5.70 -3.70
N SER A 48 0.45 -6.95 -3.87
CA SER A 48 0.17 -8.07 -2.95
C SER A 48 0.55 -7.81 -1.49
N VAL A 49 1.63 -7.06 -1.22
CA VAL A 49 2.01 -6.70 0.17
C VAL A 49 0.98 -5.75 0.79
N THR A 50 0.37 -4.88 -0.02
CA THR A 50 -0.73 -4.02 0.44
C THR A 50 -2.03 -4.80 0.58
N GLU A 51 -2.27 -5.80 -0.26
CA GLU A 51 -3.37 -6.75 -0.10
C GLU A 51 -3.27 -7.51 1.22
N GLN A 52 -2.07 -8.00 1.57
CA GLN A 52 -1.84 -8.64 2.86
C GLN A 52 -2.08 -7.70 4.05
N HIS A 53 -1.74 -6.41 3.91
CA HIS A 53 -2.09 -5.42 4.93
C HIS A 53 -3.60 -5.29 5.08
N PHE A 54 -4.37 -5.29 3.98
CA PHE A 54 -5.83 -5.32 4.02
C PHE A 54 -6.36 -6.59 4.73
N PHE A 55 -5.82 -7.76 4.44
CA PHE A 55 -6.21 -9.00 5.12
C PHE A 55 -5.87 -8.97 6.61
N SER A 56 -4.72 -8.42 6.98
CA SER A 56 -4.36 -8.21 8.38
C SER A 56 -5.36 -7.29 9.10
N MET A 57 -5.80 -6.21 8.43
CA MET A 57 -6.84 -5.34 8.97
C MET A 57 -8.17 -6.09 9.15
N SER A 58 -8.55 -6.99 8.22
CA SER A 58 -9.77 -7.78 8.37
C SER A 58 -9.73 -8.65 9.62
N CYS A 59 -8.60 -9.27 9.92
CA CYS A 59 -8.38 -10.04 11.14
C CYS A 59 -8.37 -9.15 12.40
N LEU A 60 -7.68 -8.02 12.33
CA LEU A 60 -7.56 -7.07 13.44
C LEU A 60 -8.93 -6.51 13.86
N LEU A 61 -9.80 -6.25 12.89
CA LEU A 61 -11.12 -5.64 13.09
C LEU A 61 -12.25 -6.68 13.33
N TYR A 62 -11.98 -7.97 13.14
CA TYR A 62 -12.97 -9.03 13.43
C TYR A 62 -13.36 -9.04 14.92
N PRO A 63 -14.63 -9.24 15.30
CA PRO A 63 -15.81 -9.60 14.47
C PRO A 63 -16.65 -8.39 14.01
N HIS A 64 -16.15 -7.18 14.16
CA HIS A 64 -16.91 -5.94 13.89
C HIS A 64 -17.02 -5.59 12.40
N VAL A 65 -16.32 -6.31 11.52
CA VAL A 65 -16.37 -6.11 10.08
C VAL A 65 -16.76 -7.39 9.35
N ILE A 66 -17.32 -7.21 8.16
CA ILE A 66 -17.56 -8.24 7.15
C ILE A 66 -16.82 -7.87 5.87
N ALA A 67 -16.16 -8.85 5.25
CA ALA A 67 -15.45 -8.64 3.99
C ALA A 67 -16.33 -8.98 2.79
N THR A 68 -16.28 -8.16 1.76
CA THR A 68 -16.94 -8.40 0.46
C THR A 68 -16.04 -7.91 -0.68
N PRO A 69 -16.09 -8.50 -1.86
CA PRO A 69 -16.88 -9.69 -2.20
C PRO A 69 -16.42 -10.94 -1.46
N ASP A 70 -17.31 -11.93 -1.40
CA ASP A 70 -16.93 -13.26 -0.95
C ASP A 70 -15.98 -13.89 -2.00
N TYR A 71 -14.81 -14.29 -1.56
CA TYR A 71 -13.78 -14.88 -2.44
C TYR A 71 -14.10 -16.31 -2.86
N ALA A 72 -14.91 -17.03 -2.09
CA ALA A 72 -15.22 -18.43 -2.33
C ALA A 72 -15.81 -18.72 -3.73
N PRO A 73 -16.73 -17.87 -4.26
CA PRO A 73 -17.27 -18.07 -5.62
C PRO A 73 -16.27 -17.79 -6.74
N HIS A 74 -15.21 -17.06 -6.48
CA HIS A 74 -14.28 -16.58 -7.51
C HIS A 74 -13.07 -17.50 -7.72
N GLY A 75 -13.02 -18.66 -7.05
CA GLY A 75 -12.07 -19.75 -7.34
C GLY A 75 -10.58 -19.42 -7.25
N GLY A 76 -10.21 -18.29 -6.70
CA GLY A 76 -8.83 -17.88 -6.44
C GLY A 76 -7.93 -17.58 -7.65
N SER A 77 -8.41 -17.76 -8.89
CA SER A 77 -7.59 -17.68 -10.11
C SER A 77 -8.08 -16.69 -11.17
N GLY A 78 -9.09 -15.88 -10.86
CA GLY A 78 -9.56 -14.82 -11.76
C GLY A 78 -8.80 -13.50 -11.60
N PRO A 79 -8.91 -12.57 -12.57
CA PRO A 79 -8.32 -11.25 -12.45
C PRO A 79 -8.89 -10.54 -11.22
N ARG A 80 -8.00 -10.07 -10.32
CA ARG A 80 -8.37 -9.39 -9.07
C ARG A 80 -8.60 -7.89 -9.30
N ASP A 81 -9.44 -7.57 -10.24
CA ASP A 81 -9.74 -6.21 -10.67
C ASP A 81 -10.86 -5.53 -9.88
N TRP A 82 -11.54 -6.28 -9.01
CA TRP A 82 -12.63 -5.77 -8.17
C TRP A 82 -12.14 -5.18 -6.85
N PRO A 83 -12.88 -4.22 -6.28
CA PRO A 83 -12.58 -3.71 -4.94
C PRO A 83 -12.82 -4.78 -3.88
N GLN A 84 -11.88 -4.88 -2.94
CA GLN A 84 -12.06 -5.66 -1.72
C GLN A 84 -12.41 -4.70 -0.59
N ASN A 85 -13.51 -4.94 0.09
CA ASN A 85 -14.06 -4.01 1.06
C ASN A 85 -14.25 -4.67 2.42
N LEU A 86 -14.05 -3.90 3.49
CA LEU A 86 -14.52 -4.22 4.84
C LEU A 86 -15.66 -3.25 5.18
N TYR A 87 -16.82 -3.80 5.43
CA TYR A 87 -17.98 -3.05 5.90
C TYR A 87 -18.21 -3.30 7.39
N LEU A 88 -18.85 -2.36 8.06
CA LEU A 88 -19.26 -2.57 9.45
C LEU A 88 -20.26 -3.74 9.51
N ASN A 89 -20.00 -4.70 10.38
CA ASN A 89 -20.88 -5.84 10.60
C ASN A 89 -22.18 -5.37 11.29
N PRO A 90 -23.36 -5.54 10.67
CA PRO A 90 -24.63 -5.15 11.29
C PRO A 90 -24.89 -5.82 12.64
N SER A 91 -24.30 -6.98 12.88
CA SER A 91 -24.42 -7.72 14.16
C SER A 91 -23.38 -7.28 15.20
N SER A 92 -22.53 -6.30 14.88
CA SER A 92 -21.55 -5.81 15.85
C SER A 92 -22.23 -5.05 16.99
N PRO A 93 -21.89 -5.32 18.25
CA PRO A 93 -22.41 -4.57 19.39
C PRO A 93 -22.00 -3.11 19.41
N LEU A 94 -21.08 -2.70 18.54
CA LEU A 94 -20.64 -1.31 18.39
C LEU A 94 -21.62 -0.47 17.56
N VAL A 95 -22.48 -1.07 16.73
CA VAL A 95 -23.37 -0.35 15.81
C VAL A 95 -24.16 0.74 16.52
N ASP A 96 -24.77 0.41 17.64
CA ASP A 96 -25.60 1.36 18.41
C ASP A 96 -24.79 2.39 19.20
N GLN A 97 -23.47 2.22 19.28
CA GLN A 97 -22.56 3.10 20.02
C GLN A 97 -21.81 4.08 19.09
N LEU A 98 -21.80 3.80 17.80
CA LEU A 98 -21.12 4.63 16.80
C LEU A 98 -21.97 5.82 16.41
N LYS A 99 -21.30 6.91 16.03
CA LYS A 99 -21.91 8.16 15.55
C LYS A 99 -21.36 8.51 14.16
N PRO A 100 -21.63 7.69 13.14
CA PRO A 100 -21.17 7.98 11.79
C PRO A 100 -21.82 9.26 11.25
N PRO A 101 -21.20 9.90 10.25
CA PRO A 101 -21.78 11.10 9.63
C PRO A 101 -23.11 10.81 8.93
N ALA A 102 -23.93 11.84 8.78
CA ALA A 102 -25.18 11.73 8.05
C ALA A 102 -24.95 11.23 6.61
N GLY A 103 -25.73 10.26 6.18
CA GLY A 103 -25.58 9.59 4.88
C GLY A 103 -24.69 8.35 4.89
N PHE A 104 -24.06 8.01 6.02
CA PHE A 104 -23.36 6.73 6.17
C PHE A 104 -24.34 5.57 6.09
N ASP A 105 -24.05 4.60 5.25
CA ASP A 105 -24.85 3.38 5.10
C ASP A 105 -23.98 2.17 5.42
N ILE A 106 -24.37 1.42 6.45
CA ILE A 106 -23.61 0.26 6.96
C ILE A 106 -23.38 -0.82 5.89
N LYS A 107 -24.24 -0.91 4.85
CA LYS A 107 -24.14 -1.90 3.77
C LYS A 107 -23.43 -1.38 2.53
N ARG A 108 -23.29 -0.06 2.40
CA ARG A 108 -22.78 0.59 1.19
C ARG A 108 -21.47 1.35 1.44
N THR A 109 -21.28 1.91 2.64
CA THR A 109 -20.11 2.71 2.97
C THR A 109 -19.00 1.82 3.55
N PRO A 110 -17.94 1.51 2.81
CA PRO A 110 -16.86 0.69 3.32
C PRO A 110 -16.02 1.45 4.36
N LEU A 111 -15.57 0.73 5.39
CA LEU A 111 -14.61 1.23 6.38
C LEU A 111 -13.17 1.15 5.85
N VAL A 112 -12.86 0.06 5.14
CA VAL A 112 -11.57 -0.13 4.48
C VAL A 112 -11.81 -0.72 3.10
N THR A 113 -11.12 -0.18 2.10
CA THR A 113 -11.12 -0.74 0.74
C THR A 113 -9.70 -0.99 0.29
N PHE A 114 -9.47 -2.07 -0.43
CA PHE A 114 -8.23 -2.34 -1.16
C PHE A 114 -8.50 -2.41 -2.67
N ARG A 115 -7.59 -1.79 -3.44
CA ARG A 115 -7.52 -1.96 -4.90
C ARG A 115 -6.11 -2.36 -5.29
N ARG A 116 -6.00 -3.44 -6.05
CA ARG A 116 -4.72 -3.85 -6.61
C ARG A 116 -4.30 -2.89 -7.72
N VAL A 117 -3.17 -2.24 -7.52
CA VAL A 117 -2.52 -1.36 -8.51
C VAL A 117 -1.02 -1.50 -8.35
N ASP A 118 -0.39 -2.21 -9.27
CA ASP A 118 1.02 -2.55 -9.18
C ASP A 118 1.93 -1.40 -9.63
N LEU A 119 1.54 -0.63 -10.66
CA LEU A 119 2.37 0.37 -11.32
C LEU A 119 1.80 1.81 -11.30
N LEU A 120 0.86 2.13 -10.43
CA LEU A 120 0.19 3.44 -10.24
C LEU A 120 -0.72 3.90 -11.39
N PHE A 121 -0.47 3.53 -12.63
CA PHE A 121 -1.12 4.00 -13.86
C PHE A 121 -1.58 2.84 -14.73
N GLU A 122 -2.50 3.08 -15.62
CA GLU A 122 -2.78 2.15 -16.72
C GLU A 122 -1.61 2.11 -17.73
N PRO A 123 -1.44 1.00 -18.49
CA PRO A 123 -0.33 0.85 -19.42
C PRO A 123 -0.20 2.01 -20.41
N SER A 124 -1.30 2.46 -20.99
CA SER A 124 -1.32 3.58 -21.94
C SER A 124 -0.85 4.93 -21.33
N GLU A 125 -1.15 5.14 -20.04
CA GLU A 125 -0.71 6.34 -19.32
C GLU A 125 0.79 6.27 -19.04
N LEU A 126 1.33 5.09 -18.68
CA LEU A 126 2.77 4.88 -18.49
C LEU A 126 3.53 5.01 -19.80
N ASP A 127 3.00 4.51 -20.91
CA ASP A 127 3.58 4.68 -22.24
C ASP A 127 3.65 6.17 -22.61
N ALA A 128 2.59 6.94 -22.34
CA ALA A 128 2.58 8.39 -22.58
C ALA A 128 3.60 9.12 -21.70
N ILE A 129 3.75 8.74 -20.43
CA ILE A 129 4.78 9.28 -19.55
C ILE A 129 6.17 8.96 -20.10
N HIS A 130 6.42 7.71 -20.46
CA HIS A 130 7.70 7.26 -21.01
C HIS A 130 8.07 8.05 -22.27
N LEU A 131 7.16 8.12 -23.24
CA LEU A 131 7.39 8.87 -24.48
C LEU A 131 7.65 10.35 -24.23
N SER A 132 7.02 10.97 -23.25
CA SER A 132 7.23 12.38 -22.90
C SER A 132 8.64 12.68 -22.36
N MET A 133 9.38 11.67 -21.94
CA MET A 133 10.75 11.79 -21.43
C MET A 133 11.80 11.78 -22.54
N HIS A 134 11.41 11.48 -23.78
CA HIS A 134 12.28 11.30 -24.92
C HIS A 134 11.99 12.34 -26.02
N ASN A 135 13.01 12.68 -26.79
CA ASN A 135 12.82 13.52 -27.96
C ASN A 135 12.24 12.68 -29.11
N SER A 136 11.57 13.32 -30.04
CA SER A 136 11.02 12.68 -31.25
C SER A 136 12.06 11.99 -32.14
N SER A 137 13.35 12.32 -31.97
CA SER A 137 14.49 11.72 -32.67
C SER A 137 15.04 10.47 -31.96
N ASP A 138 14.64 10.21 -30.71
CA ASP A 138 15.17 9.10 -29.95
C ASP A 138 14.51 7.78 -30.41
N SER A 139 15.32 6.77 -30.68
CA SER A 139 14.82 5.43 -31.02
C SER A 139 14.46 4.68 -29.76
N VAL A 140 13.29 4.98 -29.19
CA VAL A 140 12.77 4.26 -28.00
C VAL A 140 11.54 3.44 -28.38
N PRO A 141 11.28 2.31 -27.71
CA PRO A 141 10.05 1.55 -27.90
C PRO A 141 8.82 2.43 -27.64
N SER A 142 7.80 2.26 -28.47
CA SER A 142 6.52 2.98 -28.33
C SER A 142 5.71 2.53 -27.12
N THR A 143 6.04 1.38 -26.55
CA THR A 143 5.40 0.85 -25.33
C THR A 143 6.43 0.26 -24.38
N LEU A 144 6.18 0.44 -23.11
CA LEU A 144 6.90 -0.22 -22.02
C LEU A 144 6.50 -1.70 -21.89
N PHE A 145 5.33 -2.05 -22.41
CA PHE A 145 4.71 -3.37 -22.25
C PHE A 145 4.83 -4.15 -23.55
N GLY A 146 5.57 -5.25 -23.53
CA GLY A 146 5.68 -6.19 -24.65
C GLY A 146 4.93 -7.49 -24.35
N PRO A 147 4.84 -8.42 -25.31
CA PRO A 147 4.17 -9.70 -25.11
C PRO A 147 4.82 -10.57 -24.02
N GLU A 148 6.08 -10.29 -23.69
CA GLU A 148 6.84 -10.94 -22.63
C GLU A 148 6.70 -10.26 -21.26
N ALA A 149 5.91 -9.17 -21.16
CA ALA A 149 5.73 -8.47 -19.89
C ALA A 149 5.07 -9.39 -18.85
N SER A 150 5.64 -9.39 -17.65
CA SER A 150 5.00 -10.04 -16.51
C SER A 150 3.65 -9.41 -16.22
N GLU A 151 2.69 -10.25 -15.84
CA GLU A 151 1.35 -9.77 -15.46
C GLU A 151 1.44 -8.71 -14.35
N SER A 152 0.73 -7.61 -14.55
CA SER A 152 0.58 -6.56 -13.56
C SER A 152 -0.85 -6.04 -13.57
N TYR A 153 -1.36 -5.73 -12.38
CA TYR A 153 -2.71 -5.18 -12.21
C TYR A 153 -2.58 -3.66 -12.17
N ASN A 154 -3.23 -3.00 -13.10
CA ASN A 154 -3.09 -1.58 -13.29
C ASN A 154 -4.46 -0.89 -13.35
N LEU A 155 -4.52 0.30 -12.79
CA LEU A 155 -5.72 1.14 -12.78
C LEU A 155 -5.30 2.60 -12.87
N SER A 156 -5.99 3.36 -13.71
CA SER A 156 -5.75 4.80 -13.84
C SER A 156 -5.91 5.53 -12.51
N PRO A 157 -5.03 6.49 -12.19
CA PRO A 157 -5.21 7.38 -11.04
C PRO A 157 -6.57 8.08 -11.05
N ASP A 158 -7.13 8.42 -12.20
CA ASP A 158 -8.45 9.04 -12.28
C ASP A 158 -9.54 8.14 -11.71
N LYS A 159 -9.45 6.84 -11.95
CA LYS A 159 -10.42 5.87 -11.44
C LYS A 159 -10.32 5.69 -9.93
N TYR A 160 -9.12 5.40 -9.39
CA TYR A 160 -9.05 5.18 -7.94
C TYR A 160 -9.11 6.49 -7.12
N LEU A 161 -8.73 7.63 -7.66
CA LEU A 161 -8.94 8.91 -6.99
C LEU A 161 -10.43 9.30 -7.01
N SER A 162 -11.19 8.98 -8.07
CA SER A 162 -12.65 9.17 -8.05
C SER A 162 -13.34 8.32 -6.98
N ILE A 163 -12.86 7.08 -6.75
CA ILE A 163 -13.33 6.23 -5.63
C ILE A 163 -12.98 6.88 -4.29
N PHE A 164 -11.73 7.36 -4.14
CA PHE A 164 -11.26 8.00 -2.91
C PHE A 164 -12.06 9.26 -2.54
N THR A 165 -12.48 10.02 -3.54
CA THR A 165 -13.21 11.28 -3.35
C THR A 165 -14.73 11.16 -3.48
N ALA A 166 -15.24 9.94 -3.74
CA ALA A 166 -16.67 9.71 -3.84
C ALA A 166 -17.39 10.11 -2.53
N PRO A 167 -18.60 10.69 -2.64
CA PRO A 167 -19.39 11.10 -1.48
C PRO A 167 -20.06 9.91 -0.80
N LEU A 168 -20.63 10.14 0.37
CA LEU A 168 -21.54 9.21 1.01
C LEU A 168 -22.79 9.02 0.14
N PRO A 169 -23.37 7.84 0.12
CA PRO A 169 -23.01 6.64 0.90
C PRO A 169 -21.97 5.73 0.22
N GLU A 170 -21.48 6.05 -0.98
CA GLU A 170 -20.56 5.20 -1.74
C GLU A 170 -19.17 5.11 -1.09
N ALA A 171 -18.71 6.22 -0.47
CA ALA A 171 -17.43 6.27 0.22
C ALA A 171 -17.41 7.34 1.31
N ASN A 172 -16.55 7.15 2.31
CA ASN A 172 -16.24 8.15 3.34
C ASN A 172 -14.76 8.05 3.74
N TYR A 173 -13.85 8.01 2.75
CA TYR A 173 -12.43 7.82 3.04
C TYR A 173 -11.74 9.08 3.55
N LYS A 174 -11.04 8.95 4.66
CA LYS A 174 -10.13 9.94 5.24
C LYS A 174 -8.71 9.76 4.72
N VAL A 175 -8.29 8.51 4.53
CA VAL A 175 -6.91 8.15 4.17
C VAL A 175 -6.90 7.39 2.85
N LEU A 176 -6.04 7.82 1.94
CA LEU A 176 -5.54 7.01 0.83
C LEU A 176 -4.14 6.54 1.18
N LEU A 177 -3.95 5.24 1.37
CA LEU A 177 -2.66 4.62 1.62
C LEU A 177 -2.14 3.99 0.33
N VAL A 178 -0.99 4.46 -0.15
CA VAL A 178 -0.36 3.97 -1.38
C VAL A 178 0.99 3.35 -1.08
N SER A 179 1.28 2.21 -1.71
CA SER A 179 2.61 1.57 -1.62
C SER A 179 2.90 0.77 -2.89
N THR A 180 3.93 1.17 -3.62
CA THR A 180 4.41 0.50 -4.83
C THR A 180 5.91 0.68 -5.02
N ALA A 181 6.58 -0.33 -5.51
CA ALA A 181 7.94 -0.33 -6.07
C ALA A 181 8.28 -1.71 -6.66
N GLY A 182 7.89 -2.80 -6.02
CA GLY A 182 8.35 -4.16 -6.33
C GLY A 182 8.01 -4.67 -7.72
N HIS A 183 6.98 -4.15 -8.38
CA HIS A 183 6.62 -4.48 -9.76
C HIS A 183 7.27 -3.56 -10.81
N TRP A 184 8.02 -2.54 -10.38
CA TRP A 184 8.77 -1.67 -11.29
C TRP A 184 10.09 -2.35 -11.68
N THR A 185 10.00 -3.33 -12.58
CA THR A 185 11.09 -4.19 -13.01
C THR A 185 11.16 -4.27 -14.54
N THR A 186 12.28 -4.72 -15.06
CA THR A 186 12.41 -5.01 -16.50
C THR A 186 11.54 -6.18 -16.94
N ALA A 187 11.07 -7.02 -16.02
CA ALA A 187 10.11 -8.06 -16.32
C ALA A 187 8.71 -7.52 -16.53
N SER A 188 8.29 -6.54 -15.76
CA SER A 188 6.99 -5.86 -15.92
C SER A 188 7.01 -4.81 -17.02
N LEU A 189 8.17 -4.19 -17.27
CA LEU A 189 8.36 -3.10 -18.23
C LEU A 189 9.50 -3.44 -19.22
N PRO A 190 9.32 -4.49 -20.04
CA PRO A 190 10.38 -4.97 -20.93
C PRO A 190 10.81 -3.92 -21.97
N GLY A 191 9.92 -3.00 -22.35
CA GLY A 191 10.26 -1.90 -23.28
C GLY A 191 11.22 -0.86 -22.69
N ALA A 192 11.45 -0.85 -21.38
CA ALA A 192 12.47 -0.04 -20.75
C ALA A 192 13.87 -0.68 -20.77
N ARG A 193 14.02 -1.90 -21.28
CA ARG A 193 15.30 -2.60 -21.35
C ARG A 193 16.25 -1.89 -22.31
N ASP A 194 17.52 -1.79 -21.92
CA ASP A 194 18.58 -1.50 -22.84
C ASP A 194 18.79 -2.72 -23.76
N PRO A 195 18.67 -2.58 -25.08
CA PRO A 195 18.90 -3.70 -26.01
C PRO A 195 20.30 -4.32 -25.92
N SER A 196 21.28 -3.57 -25.39
CA SER A 196 22.63 -4.06 -25.17
C SER A 196 22.78 -4.85 -23.84
N ASP A 197 21.77 -4.82 -22.96
CA ASP A 197 21.77 -5.54 -21.69
C ASP A 197 21.46 -7.02 -21.92
N VAL A 198 22.51 -7.82 -22.10
CA VAL A 198 22.43 -9.27 -22.32
C VAL A 198 22.04 -10.00 -21.01
N GLN A 199 22.27 -9.39 -19.87
CA GLN A 199 21.96 -9.96 -18.56
C GLN A 199 20.59 -9.43 -18.08
N LYS A 200 19.55 -10.19 -18.35
CA LYS A 200 18.14 -9.88 -18.00
C LYS A 200 17.89 -9.62 -16.50
N GLU A 201 18.89 -9.68 -15.66
CA GLU A 201 18.82 -9.54 -14.19
C GLU A 201 19.42 -8.22 -13.70
N ALA A 202 20.07 -7.45 -14.55
CA ALA A 202 20.69 -6.19 -14.16
C ALA A 202 19.62 -5.12 -13.86
N THR A 203 19.84 -4.36 -12.83
CA THR A 203 19.04 -3.19 -12.47
C THR A 203 19.00 -2.21 -13.64
N ASN A 204 17.81 -1.90 -14.16
CA ASN A 204 17.68 -1.03 -15.31
C ASN A 204 17.47 0.43 -14.88
N PRO A 205 18.44 1.33 -15.09
CA PRO A 205 18.30 2.76 -14.80
C PRO A 205 17.13 3.44 -15.52
N ALA A 206 16.71 2.91 -16.69
CA ALA A 206 15.58 3.46 -17.44
C ALA A 206 14.25 3.17 -16.74
N VAL A 207 14.08 1.98 -16.12
CA VAL A 207 12.90 1.69 -15.26
C VAL A 207 12.84 2.67 -14.11
N TYR A 208 13.97 2.94 -13.44
CA TYR A 208 14.03 3.91 -12.35
C TYR A 208 13.71 5.34 -12.81
N LYS A 209 14.23 5.78 -13.97
CA LYS A 209 13.89 7.09 -14.53
C LYS A 209 12.39 7.21 -14.82
N THR A 210 11.80 6.18 -15.43
CA THR A 210 10.36 6.13 -15.68
C THR A 210 9.56 6.17 -14.38
N PHE A 211 10.00 5.43 -13.36
CA PHE A 211 9.40 5.47 -12.02
C PHE A 211 9.42 6.87 -11.41
N VAL A 212 10.56 7.56 -11.45
CA VAL A 212 10.70 8.92 -10.90
C VAL A 212 9.73 9.88 -11.58
N GLU A 213 9.63 9.83 -12.91
CA GLU A 213 8.71 10.68 -13.66
C GLU A 213 7.25 10.32 -13.39
N ALA A 214 6.91 9.04 -13.35
CA ALA A 214 5.58 8.57 -13.00
C ALA A 214 5.16 9.07 -11.59
N VAL A 215 6.03 8.96 -10.60
CA VAL A 215 5.78 9.47 -9.24
C VAL A 215 5.59 10.98 -9.24
N ARG A 216 6.36 11.73 -10.03
CA ARG A 216 6.20 13.18 -10.18
C ARG A 216 4.83 13.56 -10.78
N VAL A 217 4.43 12.88 -11.84
CA VAL A 217 3.12 13.08 -12.49
C VAL A 217 2.00 12.72 -11.53
N TRP A 218 2.14 11.58 -10.84
CA TRP A 218 1.16 11.09 -9.88
C TRP A 218 0.96 12.05 -8.71
N THR A 219 2.02 12.50 -8.06
CA THR A 219 1.93 13.42 -6.91
C THR A 219 1.30 14.76 -7.30
N LYS A 220 1.59 15.27 -8.51
CA LYS A 220 0.94 16.46 -9.06
C LYS A 220 -0.57 16.24 -9.23
N LYS A 221 -0.98 15.10 -9.82
CA LYS A 221 -2.38 14.75 -10.03
C LYS A 221 -3.13 14.64 -8.71
N VAL A 222 -2.58 13.91 -7.74
CA VAL A 222 -3.16 13.78 -6.40
C VAL A 222 -3.31 15.14 -5.73
N SER A 223 -2.27 15.99 -5.77
CA SER A 223 -2.34 17.34 -5.22
C SER A 223 -3.41 18.20 -5.89
N GLY A 224 -3.65 18.01 -7.18
CA GLY A 224 -4.74 18.67 -7.91
C GLY A 224 -6.10 18.27 -7.36
N VAL A 225 -6.37 16.97 -7.29
CA VAL A 225 -7.66 16.42 -6.81
C VAL A 225 -7.96 16.84 -5.36
N LEU A 226 -6.95 16.88 -4.48
CA LEU A 226 -7.16 17.31 -3.09
C LEU A 226 -7.51 18.79 -2.95
N LYS A 227 -7.18 19.62 -3.94
CA LYS A 227 -7.53 21.05 -3.99
C LYS A 227 -8.93 21.31 -4.57
N GLU A 228 -9.52 20.33 -5.23
CA GLU A 228 -10.85 20.47 -5.78
C GLU A 228 -11.93 20.56 -4.68
N PRO A 229 -13.01 21.31 -4.90
CA PRO A 229 -14.12 21.33 -3.99
C PRO A 229 -14.71 19.93 -3.80
N SER A 230 -15.06 19.60 -2.58
CA SER A 230 -15.71 18.32 -2.28
C SER A 230 -17.14 18.29 -2.81
N VAL A 231 -17.54 17.17 -3.36
CA VAL A 231 -18.92 16.95 -3.84
C VAL A 231 -19.67 16.10 -2.81
N GLY A 232 -20.90 16.50 -2.48
CA GLY A 232 -21.77 15.73 -1.59
C GLY A 232 -21.37 15.75 -0.11
N GLN A 233 -21.81 14.71 0.61
CA GLN A 233 -21.58 14.52 2.05
C GLN A 233 -20.36 13.63 2.30
N GLY A 234 -19.82 13.70 3.50
CA GLY A 234 -18.67 12.90 3.93
C GLY A 234 -17.43 13.73 4.17
N VAL A 235 -16.26 13.05 4.27
CA VAL A 235 -14.95 13.68 4.50
C VAL A 235 -14.61 14.63 3.35
N LYS A 236 -14.33 15.88 3.68
CA LYS A 236 -13.96 16.90 2.69
C LYS A 236 -12.57 16.63 2.11
N ASN A 237 -12.35 17.02 0.83
CA ASN A 237 -11.04 16.87 0.19
C ASN A 237 -9.92 17.58 0.97
N SER A 238 -10.22 18.74 1.57
CA SER A 238 -9.28 19.47 2.43
C SER A 238 -8.88 18.74 3.72
N GLU A 239 -9.66 17.76 4.14
CA GLU A 239 -9.42 16.95 5.35
C GLU A 239 -8.80 15.60 5.04
N LYS A 240 -8.78 15.17 3.77
CA LYS A 240 -8.22 13.89 3.34
C LYS A 240 -6.71 13.91 3.44
N GLN A 241 -6.12 12.74 3.69
CA GLN A 241 -4.68 12.53 3.73
C GLN A 241 -4.29 11.45 2.72
N VAL A 242 -3.20 11.66 2.02
CA VAL A 242 -2.58 10.68 1.13
C VAL A 242 -1.24 10.27 1.72
N LEU A 243 -1.17 9.05 2.21
CA LEU A 243 -0.02 8.49 2.90
C LEU A 243 0.69 7.51 1.99
N ILE A 244 1.93 7.81 1.65
CA ILE A 244 2.79 6.90 0.89
C ILE A 244 3.57 6.07 1.91
N ARG A 245 3.21 4.80 2.04
CA ARG A 245 3.96 3.86 2.86
C ARG A 245 5.19 3.41 2.09
N ALA A 246 6.38 3.55 2.70
CA ALA A 246 7.61 3.01 2.16
C ALA A 246 7.40 1.54 1.72
N TYR A 247 7.82 1.23 0.50
CA TYR A 247 7.77 -0.14 0.02
C TYR A 247 8.85 -0.97 0.70
N LEU A 248 8.49 -2.17 1.13
CA LEU A 248 9.39 -3.12 1.74
C LEU A 248 9.92 -4.06 0.66
N PRO A 249 11.22 -4.11 0.42
CA PRO A 249 11.82 -5.20 -0.35
C PRO A 249 11.72 -6.50 0.45
N GLY A 250 11.73 -7.63 -0.25
CA GLY A 250 11.84 -8.92 0.42
C GLY A 250 13.19 -9.10 1.10
N HIS A 251 13.36 -10.20 1.83
CA HIS A 251 14.66 -10.60 2.38
C HIS A 251 15.39 -11.53 1.41
N GLU A 252 16.67 -11.26 1.17
CA GLU A 252 17.48 -12.16 0.36
C GLU A 252 17.69 -13.46 1.13
N PHE A 253 17.47 -14.59 0.45
CA PHE A 253 17.80 -15.94 0.89
C PHE A 253 17.39 -16.38 2.29
N ASP A 254 16.92 -17.61 2.35
CA ASP A 254 16.81 -18.38 3.59
C ASP A 254 16.11 -17.67 4.76
N CYS A 255 15.19 -16.73 4.44
CA CYS A 255 14.42 -16.02 5.46
C CYS A 255 13.75 -17.01 6.43
N HIS A 256 13.39 -18.20 5.94
CA HIS A 256 12.79 -19.27 6.73
C HIS A 256 13.75 -19.97 7.71
N LYS A 257 15.05 -19.69 7.62
CA LYS A 257 16.03 -20.17 8.59
C LYS A 257 16.18 -19.23 9.78
N GLU A 258 15.69 -18.01 9.64
CA GLU A 258 15.72 -17.04 10.74
C GLU A 258 14.57 -17.33 11.71
N THR A 259 14.89 -17.39 12.99
CA THR A 259 13.97 -17.73 14.08
C THR A 259 13.58 -16.53 14.92
N GLY A 260 13.99 -15.34 14.54
CA GLY A 260 13.68 -14.09 15.23
C GLY A 260 14.21 -12.86 14.50
N PRO A 261 13.94 -11.68 15.08
CA PRO A 261 14.34 -10.41 14.49
C PRO A 261 15.86 -10.26 14.36
N LEU A 262 16.29 -9.59 13.29
CA LEU A 262 17.68 -9.15 13.13
C LEU A 262 17.97 -7.94 14.03
N THR A 263 19.24 -7.80 14.43
CA THR A 263 19.72 -6.62 15.19
C THR A 263 20.08 -5.44 14.28
N ARG A 264 20.28 -5.69 12.99
CA ARG A 264 20.57 -4.68 11.97
C ARG A 264 20.01 -5.13 10.62
N VAL A 265 19.64 -4.18 9.79
CA VAL A 265 19.24 -4.43 8.40
C VAL A 265 20.44 -5.00 7.64
N ARG A 266 20.21 -6.05 6.86
CA ARG A 266 21.21 -6.60 5.92
C ARG A 266 21.15 -5.80 4.61
N GLU A 267 22.31 -5.54 4.03
CA GLU A 267 22.38 -4.93 2.71
C GLU A 267 21.91 -5.93 1.64
N PHE A 268 21.24 -5.41 0.63
CA PHE A 268 20.84 -6.20 -0.53
C PHE A 268 22.03 -6.37 -1.46
N THR A 269 22.34 -7.61 -1.82
CA THR A 269 23.44 -7.98 -2.69
C THR A 269 22.98 -8.40 -4.08
N ARG A 270 21.68 -8.74 -4.22
CA ARG A 270 21.08 -9.15 -5.48
C ARG A 270 20.21 -8.07 -6.09
N GLU A 271 20.28 -7.96 -7.39
CA GLU A 271 19.43 -7.06 -8.17
C GLU A 271 18.09 -7.70 -8.59
N TRP A 272 17.75 -8.84 -8.02
CA TRP A 272 16.52 -9.54 -8.33
C TRP A 272 15.30 -8.69 -7.98
N TYR A 273 14.35 -8.58 -8.89
CA TYR A 273 13.18 -7.70 -8.76
C TYR A 273 13.52 -6.26 -8.38
N ASN A 274 14.69 -5.75 -8.78
CA ASN A 274 15.17 -4.41 -8.45
C ASN A 274 15.15 -4.10 -6.94
N TRP A 275 15.26 -5.10 -6.06
CA TRP A 275 15.15 -4.89 -4.61
C TRP A 275 16.21 -3.95 -4.05
N SER A 276 17.41 -3.97 -4.60
CA SER A 276 18.47 -3.02 -4.24
C SER A 276 18.12 -1.57 -4.59
N TRP A 277 17.16 -1.34 -5.50
CA TRP A 277 16.70 -0.01 -5.93
C TRP A 277 15.49 0.50 -5.16
N ILE A 278 14.82 -0.35 -4.39
CA ILE A 278 13.60 0.03 -3.65
C ILE A 278 13.86 1.20 -2.70
N GLY A 279 15.02 1.23 -2.04
CA GLY A 279 15.42 2.38 -1.23
C GLY A 279 15.45 3.68 -2.01
N ARG A 280 15.99 3.68 -3.25
CA ARG A 280 15.98 4.85 -4.14
C ARG A 280 14.58 5.21 -4.62
N MET A 281 13.72 4.23 -4.86
CA MET A 281 12.32 4.46 -5.22
C MET A 281 11.54 5.11 -4.06
N ASN A 282 11.78 4.67 -2.83
CA ASN A 282 11.23 5.32 -1.64
C ASN A 282 11.70 6.79 -1.52
N GLU A 283 12.98 7.07 -1.76
CA GLU A 283 13.49 8.45 -1.77
C GLU A 283 12.92 9.30 -2.92
N ALA A 284 12.63 8.70 -4.09
CA ALA A 284 11.97 9.40 -5.19
C ALA A 284 10.55 9.88 -4.78
N PHE A 285 9.79 9.07 -4.06
CA PHE A 285 8.52 9.50 -3.48
C PHE A 285 8.68 10.67 -2.51
N LYS A 286 9.65 10.61 -1.59
CA LYS A 286 9.91 11.71 -0.66
C LYS A 286 10.22 13.01 -1.39
N ALA A 287 11.10 12.94 -2.39
CA ALA A 287 11.48 14.11 -3.20
C ALA A 287 10.27 14.69 -3.95
N ALA A 288 9.44 13.85 -4.56
CA ALA A 288 8.24 14.30 -5.27
C ALA A 288 7.21 14.96 -4.34
N ILE A 289 7.00 14.39 -3.14
CA ILE A 289 6.11 14.97 -2.12
C ILE A 289 6.63 16.34 -1.66
N GLN A 290 7.92 16.45 -1.38
CA GLN A 290 8.54 17.71 -0.98
C GLN A 290 8.39 18.77 -2.08
N ALA A 291 8.60 18.39 -3.34
CA ALA A 291 8.45 19.29 -4.48
C ALA A 291 7.01 19.80 -4.65
N GLN A 292 6.00 19.01 -4.29
CA GLN A 292 4.60 19.44 -4.33
C GLN A 292 4.23 20.41 -3.22
N GLY A 293 4.91 20.36 -2.06
CA GLY A 293 4.62 21.21 -0.90
C GLY A 293 3.19 21.08 -0.37
N ASN A 294 2.48 20.00 -0.70
CA ASN A 294 1.11 19.77 -0.23
C ASN A 294 1.13 19.06 1.12
N PRO A 295 0.63 19.68 2.21
CA PRO A 295 0.68 19.10 3.55
C PRO A 295 -0.19 17.85 3.73
N GLN A 296 -1.08 17.56 2.78
CA GLN A 296 -1.92 16.35 2.79
C GLN A 296 -1.21 15.13 2.20
N LEU A 297 -0.05 15.31 1.52
CA LEU A 297 0.78 14.23 1.01
C LEU A 297 1.93 13.97 1.99
N ARG A 298 2.02 12.76 2.49
CA ARG A 298 3.03 12.40 3.48
C ARG A 298 3.67 11.05 3.18
N PHE A 299 4.95 10.94 3.48
CA PHE A 299 5.70 9.69 3.35
C PHE A 299 5.89 9.06 4.73
N LEU A 300 5.57 7.77 4.84
CA LEU A 300 5.71 6.98 6.07
C LEU A 300 6.81 5.92 5.90
N GLY A 301 7.91 6.07 6.61
CA GLY A 301 9.06 5.15 6.60
C GLY A 301 8.82 3.91 7.47
N LEU A 302 7.79 3.12 7.14
CA LEU A 302 7.40 1.94 7.92
C LEU A 302 8.11 0.65 7.49
N ASP A 303 8.99 0.72 6.49
CA ASP A 303 9.80 -0.40 5.99
C ASP A 303 10.88 -0.85 6.98
N LYS A 304 11.51 0.08 7.67
CA LYS A 304 12.68 -0.21 8.51
C LYS A 304 12.45 -1.27 9.61
N PRO A 305 11.37 -1.19 10.42
CA PRO A 305 11.09 -2.27 11.39
C PRO A 305 10.85 -3.62 10.72
N ALA A 306 10.19 -3.63 9.56
CA ALA A 306 9.90 -4.85 8.82
C ALA A 306 11.16 -5.48 8.21
N LEU A 307 12.14 -4.67 7.78
CA LEU A 307 13.45 -5.15 7.30
C LEU A 307 14.27 -5.89 8.37
N LEU A 308 13.88 -5.80 9.63
CA LEU A 308 14.49 -6.55 10.74
C LEU A 308 13.78 -7.88 11.01
N ARG A 309 12.74 -8.23 10.21
CA ARG A 309 11.86 -9.37 10.48
C ARG A 309 11.84 -10.41 9.33
N PRO A 310 13.01 -11.00 8.97
CA PRO A 310 13.03 -12.11 8.02
C PRO A 310 12.23 -13.32 8.51
N ASP A 311 12.11 -13.49 9.83
CA ASP A 311 11.31 -14.52 10.51
C ASP A 311 9.80 -14.39 10.29
N ALA A 312 9.33 -13.22 9.80
CA ALA A 312 7.92 -12.92 9.63
C ALA A 312 7.36 -13.26 8.24
N HIS A 313 8.15 -13.85 7.36
CA HIS A 313 7.68 -14.21 6.02
C HIS A 313 6.75 -15.40 6.01
N SER A 314 5.87 -15.41 5.00
CA SER A 314 5.06 -16.58 4.69
C SER A 314 5.95 -17.75 4.27
N LEU A 315 5.44 -18.98 4.37
CA LEU A 315 6.20 -20.18 3.97
C LEU A 315 6.48 -20.25 2.46
N SER A 316 5.80 -19.44 1.65
CA SER A 316 5.90 -19.50 0.20
C SER A 316 7.13 -18.77 -0.36
N ASP A 317 7.56 -17.70 0.28
CA ASP A 317 8.64 -16.85 -0.24
C ASP A 317 9.17 -15.89 0.84
N CYS A 318 10.22 -15.14 0.49
CA CYS A 318 10.85 -14.15 1.37
C CYS A 318 10.43 -12.70 1.03
N LEU A 319 9.26 -12.50 0.42
CA LEU A 319 8.65 -11.19 0.16
C LEU A 319 7.36 -10.98 0.96
N HIS A 320 6.46 -11.96 0.89
CA HIS A 320 5.16 -11.88 1.54
C HIS A 320 5.27 -12.15 3.04
N ILE A 321 4.59 -11.33 3.81
CA ILE A 321 4.64 -11.36 5.28
C ILE A 321 3.46 -12.15 5.80
N GLN A 322 3.68 -12.97 6.82
CA GLN A 322 2.61 -13.70 7.50
C GLN A 322 1.69 -12.75 8.25
N ILE A 323 0.39 -12.90 8.08
CA ILE A 323 -0.62 -12.18 8.86
C ILE A 323 -0.53 -12.67 10.31
N GLY A 324 -0.59 -11.74 11.25
CA GLY A 324 -0.39 -12.04 12.67
C GLY A 324 1.07 -11.97 13.13
N ALA A 325 2.04 -11.76 12.23
CA ALA A 325 3.44 -11.59 12.61
C ALA A 325 3.76 -10.24 13.28
N GLY A 326 2.76 -9.36 13.44
CA GLY A 326 2.89 -8.07 14.12
C GLY A 326 3.35 -6.91 13.23
N ILE A 327 3.73 -7.15 11.97
CA ILE A 327 4.21 -6.11 11.05
C ILE A 327 3.06 -5.28 10.52
N PHE A 328 2.08 -5.89 9.89
CA PHE A 328 0.92 -5.18 9.33
C PHE A 328 0.05 -4.57 10.43
N GLU A 329 -0.11 -5.29 11.54
CA GLU A 329 -0.81 -4.81 12.73
C GLU A 329 -0.12 -3.57 13.32
N GLY A 330 1.21 -3.58 13.35
CA GLY A 330 2.03 -2.45 13.75
C GLY A 330 1.88 -1.26 12.80
N TRP A 331 1.84 -1.50 11.48
CA TRP A 331 1.60 -0.45 10.49
C TRP A 331 0.21 0.17 10.64
N ALA A 332 -0.83 -0.64 10.84
CA ALA A 332 -2.20 -0.14 11.06
C ALA A 332 -2.28 0.75 12.30
N ARG A 333 -1.68 0.32 13.42
CA ARG A 333 -1.62 1.10 14.66
C ARG A 333 -0.82 2.40 14.49
N TYR A 334 0.34 2.33 13.83
CA TYR A 334 1.14 3.52 13.56
C TYR A 334 0.38 4.55 12.72
N ILE A 335 -0.28 4.11 11.64
CA ILE A 335 -1.08 4.98 10.78
C ILE A 335 -2.21 5.62 11.58
N TRP A 336 -2.87 4.85 12.45
CA TRP A 336 -3.92 5.39 13.31
C TRP A 336 -3.38 6.46 14.25
N HIS A 337 -2.29 6.22 14.99
CA HIS A 337 -1.65 7.22 15.86
C HIS A 337 -1.23 8.46 15.08
N PHE A 338 -0.61 8.26 13.91
CA PHE A 338 -0.22 9.35 13.04
C PHE A 338 -1.41 10.23 12.61
N MET A 339 -2.56 9.62 12.35
CA MET A 339 -3.78 10.35 12.00
C MET A 339 -4.39 11.08 13.20
N GLU A 340 -4.28 10.54 14.41
CA GLU A 340 -4.70 11.22 15.64
C GLU A 340 -3.80 12.43 15.92
N ASP A 341 -2.48 12.29 15.79
CA ASP A 341 -1.52 13.40 15.97
C ASP A 341 -1.75 14.56 14.99
N LEU A 342 -2.21 14.26 13.76
CA LEU A 342 -2.55 15.32 12.80
C LEU A 342 -3.83 16.10 13.16
N ARG A 343 -4.60 15.63 14.13
CA ARG A 343 -5.86 16.25 14.59
C ARG A 343 -5.66 17.07 15.87
N ALA A 344 -4.64 16.72 16.67
CA ALA A 344 -4.29 17.43 17.89
C ALA A 344 -3.65 18.80 17.59
#